data_a0cb68fe7069ce6e803cb08525fc9a2c
#
_entry.id   a0cb68fe7069ce6e803cb08525fc9a2c
#
_cell.length_a   1.000
_cell.length_b   1.000
_cell.length_c   1.000
_cell.angle_alpha   90.00
_cell.angle_beta   90.00
_cell.angle_gamma   90.00
#
_symmetry.space_group_name_H-M   'P 1'
#
loop_
_entity.id
_entity.type
_entity.pdbx_description
1 polymer ?
#
loop_
_entity_poly.entity_id
_entity_poly.type
_entity_poly.pdbx_seq_one_letter_code
_entity_poly.pdbx_strand_id
1 'polypeptide(L)'
;MAFTDHPARPRDAVDLPGTRRDRGLRALGYIALVASAAVTGLGLLWLFAPEWNPFAPEGLLHSENALLAPDAIAVTAIVTGVAGTVLALLPDGHRSRPEFVLPLGLASAALAIVMAAVFGSISFIAVAGYLFGLLAVAAGVATIIVTLIRAPRLGLALLAGLAAVVAASVWLAGLTLEGVTDFAAEFGGALAAELPGMLVTGVFILAILAWAARAVIAVRTSRGGRSFEGWLVRHRHAITILAAVGPLPYALVRTTWLTPWPLFGPSADLMTPETLATGLLLGSGAVGASILTLGLILPWGVRFPKWMPRIGGRPVPTPVAVVPGLLAASVLCISAAPMLMIGDAGSVADAVVLNLVLPLWFWGPMLALAVWAYAAWRGAARDAAGWGVSARTTRVS
;
A
#
# COMPACT_ATOMS: atom_id res chain seq x y z
N MET A 1 60.28 1.16 36.94
CA MET A 1 59.81 0.53 35.69
C MET A 1 58.31 0.51 35.78
N ALA A 2 57.64 1.50 35.16
CA ALA A 2 56.19 1.62 35.16
C ALA A 2 55.69 1.18 33.77
N PHE A 3 54.96 0.07 33.70
CA PHE A 3 54.25 -0.36 32.49
C PHE A 3 52.97 0.46 32.37
N THR A 4 52.92 1.32 31.37
CA THR A 4 51.69 2.01 30.96
C THR A 4 50.90 1.07 30.03
N ASP A 5 49.86 0.44 30.55
CA ASP A 5 48.86 -0.25 29.77
C ASP A 5 48.03 0.77 28.96
N HIS A 6 48.26 0.79 27.66
CA HIS A 6 47.39 1.50 26.72
C HIS A 6 46.12 0.64 26.50
N PRO A 7 44.92 1.15 26.74
CA PRO A 7 43.71 0.42 26.36
C PRO A 7 43.66 0.29 24.83
N ALA A 8 43.63 -0.95 24.34
CA ALA A 8 43.46 -1.28 22.95
C ALA A 8 42.17 -0.60 22.43
N ARG A 9 42.31 0.27 21.43
CA ARG A 9 41.16 0.81 20.66
C ARG A 9 40.30 -0.35 20.17
N PRO A 10 38.95 -0.24 20.23
CA PRO A 10 38.07 -1.23 19.58
C PRO A 10 38.51 -1.30 18.12
N ARG A 11 38.86 -2.49 17.67
CA ARG A 11 39.11 -2.78 16.26
C ARG A 11 37.88 -2.36 15.51
N ASP A 12 38.06 -1.41 14.59
CA ASP A 12 37.03 -1.02 13.62
C ASP A 12 36.41 -2.30 13.06
N ALA A 13 35.12 -2.49 13.28
CA ALA A 13 34.42 -3.60 12.70
C ALA A 13 34.52 -3.42 11.19
N VAL A 14 35.36 -4.21 10.56
CA VAL A 14 35.48 -4.28 9.10
C VAL A 14 34.10 -4.70 8.60
N ASP A 15 33.36 -3.75 8.03
CA ASP A 15 32.11 -4.00 7.36
C ASP A 15 32.37 -5.00 6.23
N LEU A 16 32.08 -6.27 6.47
CA LEU A 16 32.17 -7.31 5.47
C LEU A 16 31.22 -6.98 4.33
N PRO A 17 31.70 -6.79 3.09
CA PRO A 17 30.84 -6.54 1.95
C PRO A 17 29.94 -7.77 1.72
N GLY A 18 28.62 -7.62 1.90
CA GLY A 18 27.66 -8.69 1.63
C GLY A 18 26.57 -8.92 2.68
N THR A 19 26.33 -7.98 3.58
CA THR A 19 25.19 -8.08 4.52
C THR A 19 23.84 -8.17 3.77
N ARG A 20 22.82 -8.77 4.39
CA ARG A 20 21.46 -8.83 3.82
C ARG A 20 20.94 -7.45 3.45
N ARG A 21 21.32 -6.42 4.21
CA ARG A 21 20.95 -5.03 3.98
C ARG A 21 21.55 -4.50 2.67
N ASP A 22 22.82 -4.74 2.40
CA ASP A 22 23.51 -4.29 1.17
C ASP A 22 22.99 -4.95 -0.08
N ARG A 23 22.56 -6.23 0.03
CA ARG A 23 21.88 -6.94 -1.06
C ARG A 23 20.52 -6.33 -1.37
N GLY A 24 19.74 -6.00 -0.34
CA GLY A 24 18.44 -5.34 -0.51
C GLY A 24 18.54 -3.96 -1.15
N LEU A 25 19.51 -3.14 -0.73
CA LEU A 25 19.74 -1.81 -1.32
C LEU A 25 20.18 -1.88 -2.78
N ARG A 26 21.05 -2.84 -3.12
CA ARG A 26 21.45 -3.09 -4.52
C ARG A 26 20.28 -3.56 -5.37
N ALA A 27 19.47 -4.50 -4.87
CA ALA A 27 18.28 -4.96 -5.57
C ALA A 27 17.31 -3.80 -5.84
N LEU A 28 17.07 -2.92 -4.86
CA LEU A 28 16.25 -1.73 -5.03
C LEU A 28 16.83 -0.77 -6.09
N GLY A 29 18.14 -0.60 -6.13
CA GLY A 29 18.83 0.19 -7.17
C GLY A 29 18.61 -0.39 -8.56
N TYR A 30 18.75 -1.70 -8.74
CA TYR A 30 18.46 -2.38 -10.01
C TYR A 30 17.00 -2.29 -10.42
N ILE A 31 16.06 -2.44 -9.48
CA ILE A 31 14.62 -2.28 -9.75
C ILE A 31 14.33 -0.86 -10.23
N ALA A 32 14.86 0.15 -9.55
CA ALA A 32 14.69 1.55 -9.93
C ALA A 32 15.27 1.82 -11.34
N LEU A 33 16.45 1.27 -11.65
CA LEU A 33 17.10 1.40 -12.96
C LEU A 33 16.24 0.78 -14.07
N VAL A 34 15.88 -0.49 -13.92
CA VAL A 34 15.13 -1.25 -14.93
C VAL A 34 13.75 -0.63 -15.13
N ALA A 35 13.05 -0.28 -14.07
CA ALA A 35 11.73 0.36 -14.16
C ALA A 35 11.82 1.73 -14.85
N SER A 36 12.83 2.55 -14.52
CA SER A 36 13.01 3.86 -15.19
C SER A 36 13.37 3.72 -16.66
N ALA A 37 14.20 2.74 -17.02
CA ALA A 37 14.51 2.44 -18.42
C ALA A 37 13.26 1.97 -19.18
N ALA A 38 12.41 1.14 -18.55
CA ALA A 38 11.14 0.71 -19.14
C ALA A 38 10.17 1.89 -19.33
N VAL A 39 10.06 2.81 -18.35
CA VAL A 39 9.28 4.04 -18.47
C VAL A 39 9.78 4.90 -19.64
N THR A 40 11.10 5.03 -19.81
CA THR A 40 11.68 5.72 -20.97
C THR A 40 11.28 5.03 -22.28
N GLY A 41 11.39 3.70 -22.32
CA GLY A 41 11.03 2.90 -23.50
C GLY A 41 9.56 3.05 -23.89
N LEU A 42 8.65 3.04 -22.90
CA LEU A 42 7.22 3.29 -23.13
C LEU A 42 6.97 4.70 -23.68
N GLY A 43 7.59 5.72 -23.09
CA GLY A 43 7.46 7.09 -23.59
C GLY A 43 7.96 7.26 -25.03
N LEU A 44 9.08 6.62 -25.38
CA LEU A 44 9.58 6.59 -26.76
C LEU A 44 8.61 5.85 -27.68
N LEU A 45 8.11 4.68 -27.27
CA LEU A 45 7.11 3.93 -28.03
C LEU A 45 5.90 4.80 -28.35
N TRP A 46 5.36 5.51 -27.38
CA TRP A 46 4.18 6.37 -27.55
C TRP A 46 4.43 7.60 -28.42
N LEU A 47 5.67 8.08 -28.46
CA LEU A 47 6.05 9.20 -29.33
C LEU A 47 6.14 8.77 -30.79
N PHE A 48 6.66 7.55 -31.07
CA PHE A 48 6.83 7.04 -32.44
C PHE A 48 5.65 6.23 -32.96
N ALA A 49 4.83 5.67 -32.06
CA ALA A 49 3.63 4.89 -32.35
C ALA A 49 2.49 5.33 -31.40
N PRO A 50 1.86 6.51 -31.66
CA PRO A 50 0.84 7.09 -30.79
C PRO A 50 -0.37 6.19 -30.57
N GLU A 51 -0.67 5.29 -31.50
CA GLU A 51 -1.75 4.29 -31.43
C GLU A 51 -1.57 3.29 -30.27
N TRP A 52 -0.35 3.16 -29.76
CA TRP A 52 -0.05 2.32 -28.58
C TRP A 52 -0.09 3.10 -27.27
N ASN A 53 -0.40 4.40 -27.31
CA ASN A 53 -0.49 5.21 -26.11
C ASN A 53 -1.83 4.95 -25.41
N PRO A 54 -1.86 4.31 -24.24
CA PRO A 54 -3.12 4.00 -23.54
C PRO A 54 -3.83 5.26 -23.00
N PHE A 55 -3.17 6.41 -22.97
CA PHE A 55 -3.74 7.70 -22.58
C PHE A 55 -4.28 8.50 -23.76
N ALA A 56 -4.19 7.99 -24.99
CA ALA A 56 -4.80 8.59 -26.16
C ALA A 56 -6.35 8.57 -26.06
N PRO A 57 -7.09 9.41 -26.83
CA PRO A 57 -8.55 9.50 -26.69
C PRO A 57 -9.33 8.19 -26.82
N GLU A 58 -8.81 7.23 -27.57
CA GLU A 58 -9.36 5.88 -27.71
C GLU A 58 -8.67 4.84 -26.81
N GLY A 59 -7.72 5.27 -25.98
CA GLY A 59 -6.93 4.40 -25.13
C GLY A 59 -7.62 4.05 -23.81
N LEU A 60 -7.27 2.88 -23.27
CA LEU A 60 -7.84 2.33 -22.03
C LEU A 60 -7.66 3.24 -20.80
N LEU A 61 -6.63 4.09 -20.76
CA LEU A 61 -6.30 4.95 -19.62
C LEU A 61 -6.61 6.43 -19.90
N HIS A 62 -7.36 6.75 -20.96
CA HIS A 62 -7.65 8.13 -21.34
C HIS A 62 -8.34 8.91 -20.19
N SER A 63 -9.30 8.30 -19.53
CA SER A 63 -10.05 8.90 -18.42
C SER A 63 -9.21 9.11 -17.15
N GLU A 64 -8.09 8.42 -17.03
CA GLU A 64 -7.21 8.49 -15.85
C GLU A 64 -6.38 9.78 -15.81
N ASN A 65 -6.15 10.43 -16.94
CA ASN A 65 -5.43 11.70 -17.01
C ASN A 65 -5.98 12.62 -18.13
N ALA A 66 -7.09 13.26 -17.86
CA ALA A 66 -7.73 14.18 -18.78
C ALA A 66 -7.05 15.57 -18.86
N LEU A 67 -6.08 15.87 -17.97
CA LEU A 67 -5.46 17.21 -17.90
C LEU A 67 -4.28 17.38 -18.85
N LEU A 68 -3.62 16.29 -19.24
CA LEU A 68 -2.44 16.35 -20.12
C LEU A 68 -2.74 15.74 -21.48
N ALA A 69 -2.28 16.44 -22.52
CA ALA A 69 -2.32 15.86 -23.86
C ALA A 69 -1.47 14.58 -23.94
N PRO A 70 -1.86 13.57 -24.75
CA PRO A 70 -1.13 12.31 -24.87
C PRO A 70 0.36 12.46 -25.17
N ASP A 71 0.72 13.43 -26.03
CA ASP A 71 2.12 13.73 -26.34
C ASP A 71 2.89 14.27 -25.12
N ALA A 72 2.24 15.10 -24.30
CA ALA A 72 2.85 15.59 -23.07
C ALA A 72 3.07 14.45 -22.05
N ILE A 73 2.16 13.48 -22.01
CA ILE A 73 2.32 12.26 -21.19
C ILE A 73 3.52 11.45 -21.68
N ALA A 74 3.64 11.23 -22.99
CA ALA A 74 4.77 10.52 -23.60
C ALA A 74 6.11 11.23 -23.31
N VAL A 75 6.17 12.55 -23.48
CA VAL A 75 7.37 13.35 -23.16
C VAL A 75 7.69 13.27 -21.66
N THR A 76 6.69 13.34 -20.79
CA THR A 76 6.89 13.21 -19.33
C THR A 76 7.42 11.84 -18.95
N ALA A 77 6.98 10.77 -19.62
CA ALA A 77 7.52 9.41 -19.43
C ALA A 77 9.01 9.36 -19.81
N ILE A 78 9.39 9.95 -20.96
CA ILE A 78 10.79 10.01 -21.37
C ILE A 78 11.62 10.81 -20.36
N VAL A 79 11.19 12.00 -19.99
CA VAL A 79 11.96 12.88 -19.09
C VAL A 79 12.12 12.24 -17.70
N THR A 80 11.04 11.72 -17.12
CA THR A 80 11.09 11.08 -15.78
C THR A 80 11.84 9.76 -15.82
N GLY A 81 11.70 8.99 -16.89
CA GLY A 81 12.42 7.73 -17.06
C GLY A 81 13.92 7.95 -17.25
N VAL A 82 14.35 8.90 -18.09
CA VAL A 82 15.76 9.28 -18.27
C VAL A 82 16.34 9.82 -16.95
N ALA A 83 15.63 10.75 -16.30
CA ALA A 83 16.08 11.29 -15.01
C ALA A 83 16.25 10.18 -13.96
N GLY A 84 15.30 9.25 -13.90
CA GLY A 84 15.38 8.08 -13.04
C GLY A 84 16.56 7.17 -13.40
N THR A 85 16.77 6.89 -14.67
CA THR A 85 17.91 6.07 -15.13
C THR A 85 19.23 6.70 -14.72
N VAL A 86 19.42 8.01 -14.98
CA VAL A 86 20.62 8.75 -14.58
C VAL A 86 20.79 8.72 -13.06
N LEU A 87 19.74 8.99 -12.30
CA LEU A 87 19.74 9.00 -10.85
C LEU A 87 20.07 7.61 -10.25
N ALA A 88 19.61 6.52 -10.91
CA ALA A 88 19.89 5.15 -10.47
C ALA A 88 21.35 4.73 -10.73
N LEU A 89 21.98 5.30 -11.74
CA LEU A 89 23.40 5.05 -12.07
C LEU A 89 24.36 5.83 -11.17
N LEU A 90 23.88 6.88 -10.48
CA LEU A 90 24.71 7.58 -9.50
C LEU A 90 25.05 6.65 -8.33
N PRO A 91 26.31 6.67 -7.83
CA PRO A 91 26.71 5.88 -6.68
C PRO A 91 25.77 6.16 -5.49
N ASP A 92 25.29 5.11 -4.84
CA ASP A 92 24.47 5.26 -3.65
C ASP A 92 25.17 6.16 -2.65
N GLY A 93 24.55 7.29 -2.28
CA GLY A 93 25.14 8.30 -1.39
C GLY A 93 25.55 7.75 -0.01
N HIS A 94 25.14 6.52 0.33
CA HIS A 94 25.62 5.80 1.52
C HIS A 94 27.09 5.39 1.45
N ARG A 95 27.66 5.28 0.23
CA ARG A 95 29.08 4.97 -0.01
C ARG A 95 29.87 6.20 -0.40
N SER A 96 29.18 7.29 -0.76
CA SER A 96 29.74 8.58 -1.13
C SER A 96 29.70 9.52 0.08
N ARG A 97 29.71 10.80 -0.10
CA ARG A 97 29.74 11.79 0.97
C ARG A 97 28.35 11.98 1.60
N PRO A 98 28.21 12.07 2.94
CA PRO A 98 26.93 12.22 3.65
C PRO A 98 26.12 13.46 3.22
N GLU A 99 26.78 14.45 2.61
CA GLU A 99 26.16 15.65 2.06
C GLU A 99 25.24 15.39 0.86
N PHE A 100 25.45 14.31 0.10
CA PHE A 100 24.63 13.96 -1.07
C PHE A 100 23.41 13.08 -0.75
N VAL A 101 23.32 12.52 0.46
CA VAL A 101 22.21 11.63 0.83
C VAL A 101 20.88 12.34 0.78
N LEU A 102 20.77 13.55 1.33
CA LEU A 102 19.52 14.29 1.37
C LEU A 102 19.11 14.83 -0.01
N PRO A 103 19.98 15.48 -0.81
CA PRO A 103 19.65 15.88 -2.19
C PRO A 103 19.17 14.70 -3.05
N LEU A 104 19.84 13.55 -2.98
CA LEU A 104 19.44 12.35 -3.72
C LEU A 104 18.08 11.82 -3.24
N GLY A 105 17.83 11.88 -1.94
CA GLY A 105 16.53 11.53 -1.36
C GLY A 105 15.41 12.44 -1.83
N LEU A 106 15.64 13.76 -1.86
CA LEU A 106 14.68 14.74 -2.35
C LEU A 106 14.42 14.58 -3.86
N ALA A 107 15.47 14.35 -4.66
CA ALA A 107 15.31 14.06 -6.09
C ALA A 107 14.50 12.77 -6.32
N SER A 108 14.76 11.72 -5.53
CA SER A 108 13.99 10.47 -5.58
C SER A 108 12.52 10.69 -5.19
N ALA A 109 12.25 11.51 -4.18
CA ALA A 109 10.89 11.87 -3.77
C ALA A 109 10.16 12.68 -4.85
N ALA A 110 10.82 13.69 -5.41
CA ALA A 110 10.24 14.50 -6.49
C ALA A 110 9.89 13.64 -7.71
N LEU A 111 10.79 12.74 -8.10
CA LEU A 111 10.56 11.82 -9.21
C LEU A 111 9.37 10.89 -8.94
N ALA A 112 9.28 10.31 -7.75
CA ALA A 112 8.14 9.47 -7.36
C ALA A 112 6.83 10.25 -7.37
N ILE A 113 6.82 11.49 -6.87
CA ILE A 113 5.63 12.35 -6.83
C ILE A 113 5.18 12.72 -8.26
N VAL A 114 6.11 13.14 -9.11
CA VAL A 114 5.76 13.50 -10.51
C VAL A 114 5.23 12.28 -11.26
N MET A 115 5.89 11.12 -11.13
CA MET A 115 5.40 9.89 -11.74
C MET A 115 4.02 9.49 -11.20
N ALA A 116 3.77 9.59 -9.89
CA ALA A 116 2.47 9.28 -9.30
C ALA A 116 1.38 10.26 -9.76
N ALA A 117 1.71 11.54 -9.93
CA ALA A 117 0.76 12.56 -10.38
C ALA A 117 0.34 12.36 -11.85
N VAL A 118 1.27 11.93 -12.72
CA VAL A 118 1.02 11.82 -14.16
C VAL A 118 0.53 10.42 -14.56
N PHE A 119 1.08 9.37 -13.94
CA PHE A 119 0.84 7.97 -14.32
C PHE A 119 0.08 7.18 -13.23
N GLY A 120 -0.43 7.86 -12.20
CA GLY A 120 -1.31 7.23 -11.23
C GLY A 120 -2.62 6.79 -11.89
N SER A 121 -3.27 5.77 -11.33
CA SER A 121 -4.52 5.23 -11.86
C SER A 121 -5.49 4.93 -10.71
N ILE A 122 -6.76 5.27 -10.91
CA ILE A 122 -7.85 4.93 -9.99
C ILE A 122 -8.23 3.46 -10.15
N SER A 123 -8.21 2.95 -11.35
CA SER A 123 -8.49 1.54 -11.65
C SER A 123 -7.63 0.60 -10.82
N PHE A 124 -6.45 1.05 -10.43
CA PHE A 124 -5.55 0.29 -9.57
C PHE A 124 -6.10 0.03 -8.15
N ILE A 125 -6.85 0.97 -7.59
CA ILE A 125 -7.56 0.74 -6.30
C ILE A 125 -8.61 -0.36 -6.45
N ALA A 126 -9.39 -0.34 -7.52
CA ALA A 126 -10.39 -1.35 -7.77
C ALA A 126 -9.75 -2.72 -7.86
N VAL A 127 -8.71 -2.87 -8.68
CA VAL A 127 -7.95 -4.12 -8.83
C VAL A 127 -7.32 -4.58 -7.51
N ALA A 128 -6.65 -3.68 -6.79
CA ALA A 128 -6.07 -3.99 -5.48
C ALA A 128 -7.14 -4.40 -4.47
N GLY A 129 -8.30 -3.73 -4.47
CA GLY A 129 -9.44 -4.06 -3.64
C GLY A 129 -10.01 -5.45 -3.95
N TYR A 130 -10.19 -5.78 -5.23
CA TYR A 130 -10.68 -7.09 -5.65
C TYR A 130 -9.68 -8.20 -5.34
N LEU A 131 -8.39 -8.00 -5.61
CA LEU A 131 -7.34 -8.96 -5.24
C LEU A 131 -7.30 -9.18 -3.73
N PHE A 132 -7.40 -8.11 -2.95
CA PHE A 132 -7.47 -8.23 -1.49
C PHE A 132 -8.72 -8.97 -1.03
N GLY A 133 -9.87 -8.71 -1.64
CA GLY A 133 -11.13 -9.43 -1.39
C GLY A 133 -11.00 -10.92 -1.69
N LEU A 134 -10.46 -11.29 -2.85
CA LEU A 134 -10.22 -12.68 -3.24
C LEU A 134 -9.25 -13.37 -2.28
N LEU A 135 -8.15 -12.72 -1.92
CA LEU A 135 -7.19 -13.25 -0.95
C LEU A 135 -7.82 -13.42 0.44
N ALA A 136 -8.67 -12.47 0.87
CA ALA A 136 -9.38 -12.57 2.14
C ALA A 136 -10.37 -13.75 2.15
N VAL A 137 -11.11 -13.96 1.06
CA VAL A 137 -11.99 -15.12 0.89
C VAL A 137 -11.18 -16.41 0.91
N ALA A 138 -10.10 -16.50 0.13
CA ALA A 138 -9.23 -17.68 0.10
C ALA A 138 -8.62 -17.99 1.48
N ALA A 139 -8.16 -16.96 2.20
CA ALA A 139 -7.65 -17.07 3.56
C ALA A 139 -8.73 -17.52 4.56
N GLY A 140 -9.97 -17.01 4.41
CA GLY A 140 -11.13 -17.42 5.19
C GLY A 140 -11.45 -18.88 4.99
N VAL A 141 -11.55 -19.35 3.74
CA VAL A 141 -11.77 -20.76 3.39
C VAL A 141 -10.66 -21.65 3.94
N ALA A 142 -9.38 -21.26 3.73
CA ALA A 142 -8.25 -22.00 4.27
C ALA A 142 -8.29 -22.07 5.81
N THR A 143 -8.69 -20.98 6.47
CA THR A 143 -8.87 -20.95 7.93
C THR A 143 -9.95 -21.91 8.38
N ILE A 144 -11.11 -21.96 7.71
CA ILE A 144 -12.20 -22.89 8.00
C ILE A 144 -11.72 -24.34 7.83
N ILE A 145 -11.07 -24.68 6.72
CA ILE A 145 -10.54 -26.01 6.44
C ILE A 145 -9.53 -26.41 7.52
N VAL A 146 -8.57 -25.56 7.84
CA VAL A 146 -7.55 -25.84 8.87
C VAL A 146 -8.18 -25.99 10.26
N THR A 147 -9.20 -25.19 10.60
CA THR A 147 -9.87 -25.30 11.89
C THR A 147 -10.78 -26.54 11.97
N LEU A 148 -11.45 -26.94 10.89
CA LEU A 148 -12.20 -28.20 10.82
C LEU A 148 -11.31 -29.42 11.11
N ILE A 149 -10.09 -29.43 10.55
CA ILE A 149 -9.13 -30.53 10.78
C ILE A 149 -8.56 -30.51 12.20
N ARG A 150 -8.33 -29.34 12.79
CA ARG A 150 -7.54 -29.19 14.03
C ARG A 150 -8.34 -28.89 15.30
N ALA A 151 -9.51 -28.30 15.14
CA ALA A 151 -10.43 -27.89 16.19
C ALA A 151 -11.88 -27.98 15.67
N PRO A 152 -12.43 -29.18 15.45
CA PRO A 152 -13.66 -29.39 14.68
C PRO A 152 -14.85 -28.58 15.22
N ARG A 153 -14.96 -28.40 16.53
CA ARG A 153 -16.04 -27.58 17.12
C ARG A 153 -15.97 -26.11 16.66
N LEU A 154 -14.76 -25.53 16.63
CA LEU A 154 -14.56 -24.16 16.15
C LEU A 154 -14.75 -24.08 14.63
N GLY A 155 -14.24 -25.07 13.87
CA GLY A 155 -14.41 -25.15 12.43
C GLY A 155 -15.88 -25.23 12.02
N LEU A 156 -16.67 -26.06 12.73
CA LEU A 156 -18.12 -26.14 12.51
C LEU A 156 -18.84 -24.82 12.86
N ALA A 157 -18.44 -24.14 13.92
CA ALA A 157 -19.00 -22.83 14.26
C ALA A 157 -18.69 -21.78 13.20
N LEU A 158 -17.46 -21.76 12.65
CA LEU A 158 -17.08 -20.86 11.55
C LEU A 158 -17.85 -21.20 10.26
N LEU A 159 -18.00 -22.48 9.94
CA LEU A 159 -18.78 -22.93 8.79
C LEU A 159 -20.27 -22.56 8.93
N ALA A 160 -20.86 -22.76 10.11
CA ALA A 160 -22.23 -22.35 10.40
C ALA A 160 -22.39 -20.82 10.30
N GLY A 161 -21.42 -20.04 10.79
CA GLY A 161 -21.39 -18.59 10.64
C GLY A 161 -21.33 -18.17 9.18
N LEU A 162 -20.48 -18.80 8.36
CA LEU A 162 -20.41 -18.55 6.92
C LEU A 162 -21.75 -18.90 6.24
N ALA A 163 -22.33 -20.07 6.55
CA ALA A 163 -23.63 -20.49 6.01
C ALA A 163 -24.73 -19.50 6.39
N ALA A 164 -24.73 -18.98 7.61
CA ALA A 164 -25.68 -17.96 8.04
C ALA A 164 -25.51 -16.63 7.27
N VAL A 165 -24.27 -16.21 7.02
CA VAL A 165 -23.98 -15.02 6.20
C VAL A 165 -24.47 -15.22 4.77
N VAL A 166 -24.18 -16.37 4.14
CA VAL A 166 -24.66 -16.70 2.79
C VAL A 166 -26.20 -16.72 2.75
N ALA A 167 -26.84 -17.40 3.69
CA ALA A 167 -28.31 -17.44 3.78
C ALA A 167 -28.91 -16.02 3.97
N ALA A 168 -28.31 -15.21 4.82
CA ALA A 168 -28.73 -13.81 5.01
C ALA A 168 -28.54 -13.00 3.72
N SER A 169 -27.44 -13.19 2.99
CA SER A 169 -27.20 -12.51 1.70
C SER A 169 -28.20 -12.91 0.65
N VAL A 170 -28.57 -14.20 0.54
CA VAL A 170 -29.62 -14.69 -0.35
C VAL A 170 -30.97 -14.10 0.05
N TRP A 171 -31.31 -14.09 1.35
CA TRP A 171 -32.63 -13.65 1.82
C TRP A 171 -32.76 -12.11 1.82
N LEU A 172 -31.73 -11.36 2.24
CA LEU A 172 -31.79 -9.91 2.36
C LEU A 172 -31.46 -9.20 1.03
N ALA A 173 -30.48 -9.70 0.28
CA ALA A 173 -30.04 -9.08 -0.97
C ALA A 173 -30.59 -9.74 -2.23
N GLY A 174 -31.34 -10.85 -2.11
CA GLY A 174 -31.89 -11.56 -3.25
C GLY A 174 -30.84 -12.21 -4.16
N LEU A 175 -29.64 -12.49 -3.64
CA LEU A 175 -28.57 -13.11 -4.43
C LEU A 175 -28.97 -14.50 -4.94
N THR A 176 -28.82 -14.69 -6.24
CA THR A 176 -29.00 -16.00 -6.89
C THR A 176 -27.68 -16.55 -7.36
N LEU A 177 -27.58 -17.87 -7.51
CA LEU A 177 -26.37 -18.50 -8.05
C LEU A 177 -26.11 -18.03 -9.49
N GLU A 178 -27.16 -17.88 -10.30
CA GLU A 178 -27.08 -17.37 -11.67
C GLU A 178 -26.54 -15.95 -11.69
N GLY A 179 -27.08 -15.01 -10.90
CA GLY A 179 -26.59 -13.65 -10.80
C GLY A 179 -25.12 -13.56 -10.34
N VAL A 180 -24.70 -14.43 -9.42
CA VAL A 180 -23.29 -14.49 -8.99
C VAL A 180 -22.37 -15.02 -10.12
N THR A 181 -22.82 -16.02 -10.89
CA THR A 181 -22.01 -16.54 -12.01
C THR A 181 -21.95 -15.56 -13.16
N ASP A 182 -23.02 -14.86 -13.48
CA ASP A 182 -23.07 -13.84 -14.52
C ASP A 182 -22.18 -12.64 -14.15
N PHE A 183 -22.30 -12.15 -12.92
CA PHE A 183 -21.40 -11.11 -12.40
C PHE A 183 -19.93 -11.54 -12.46
N ALA A 184 -19.61 -12.78 -12.08
CA ALA A 184 -18.23 -13.27 -12.12
C ALA A 184 -17.71 -13.38 -13.55
N ALA A 185 -18.55 -13.77 -14.52
CA ALA A 185 -18.18 -13.85 -15.94
C ALA A 185 -17.96 -12.43 -16.53
N GLU A 186 -18.87 -11.50 -16.25
CA GLU A 186 -18.78 -10.10 -16.70
C GLU A 186 -17.56 -9.42 -16.10
N PHE A 187 -17.35 -9.59 -14.79
CA PHE A 187 -16.16 -9.06 -14.10
C PHE A 187 -14.87 -9.65 -14.65
N GLY A 188 -14.83 -10.97 -14.89
CA GLY A 188 -13.67 -11.64 -15.48
C GLY A 188 -13.36 -11.14 -16.90
N GLY A 189 -14.40 -10.90 -17.71
CA GLY A 189 -14.30 -10.31 -19.04
C GLY A 189 -13.75 -8.88 -19.00
N ALA A 190 -14.28 -8.03 -18.13
CA ALA A 190 -13.81 -6.67 -17.91
C ALA A 190 -12.34 -6.65 -17.45
N LEU A 191 -11.99 -7.50 -16.48
CA LEU A 191 -10.60 -7.62 -16.01
C LEU A 191 -9.63 -8.05 -17.13
N ALA A 192 -10.03 -8.98 -18.00
CA ALA A 192 -9.22 -9.42 -19.12
C ALA A 192 -9.03 -8.31 -20.17
N ALA A 193 -10.06 -7.50 -20.42
CA ALA A 193 -9.99 -6.34 -21.31
C ALA A 193 -9.03 -5.26 -20.78
N GLU A 194 -9.00 -5.04 -19.46
CA GLU A 194 -8.16 -4.04 -18.81
C GLU A 194 -6.69 -4.51 -18.62
N LEU A 195 -6.40 -5.81 -18.80
CA LEU A 195 -5.08 -6.38 -18.51
C LEU A 195 -3.90 -5.66 -19.19
N PRO A 196 -3.97 -5.26 -20.47
CA PRO A 196 -2.88 -4.51 -21.12
C PRO A 196 -2.60 -3.16 -20.45
N GLY A 197 -3.65 -2.39 -20.11
CA GLY A 197 -3.54 -1.14 -19.38
C GLY A 197 -2.94 -1.34 -17.99
N MET A 198 -3.34 -2.41 -17.28
CA MET A 198 -2.79 -2.77 -15.98
C MET A 198 -1.31 -3.13 -16.03
N LEU A 199 -0.84 -3.80 -17.08
CA LEU A 199 0.59 -4.12 -17.25
C LEU A 199 1.42 -2.85 -17.42
N VAL A 200 0.95 -1.92 -18.26
CA VAL A 200 1.59 -0.60 -18.43
C VAL A 200 1.61 0.18 -17.12
N THR A 201 0.47 0.29 -16.46
CA THR A 201 0.35 0.94 -15.15
C THR A 201 1.26 0.27 -14.11
N GLY A 202 1.39 -1.06 -14.14
CA GLY A 202 2.29 -1.83 -13.28
C GLY A 202 3.76 -1.42 -13.39
N VAL A 203 4.22 -1.07 -14.59
CA VAL A 203 5.60 -0.56 -14.80
C VAL A 203 5.78 0.79 -14.08
N PHE A 204 4.83 1.70 -14.23
CA PHE A 204 4.89 3.00 -13.54
C PHE A 204 4.82 2.84 -12.02
N ILE A 205 3.94 1.99 -11.52
CA ILE A 205 3.83 1.70 -10.08
C ILE A 205 5.14 1.15 -9.53
N LEU A 206 5.78 0.22 -10.24
CA LEU A 206 7.07 -0.33 -9.83
C LEU A 206 8.14 0.77 -9.75
N ALA A 207 8.18 1.68 -10.75
CA ALA A 207 9.09 2.83 -10.74
C ALA A 207 8.79 3.77 -9.56
N ILE A 208 7.53 4.14 -9.37
CA ILE A 208 7.09 5.02 -8.27
C ILE A 208 7.48 4.42 -6.91
N LEU A 209 7.19 3.14 -6.69
CA LEU A 209 7.51 2.45 -5.43
C LEU A 209 9.02 2.36 -5.20
N ALA A 210 9.80 2.08 -6.23
CA ALA A 210 11.25 2.02 -6.12
C ALA A 210 11.85 3.38 -5.73
N TRP A 211 11.39 4.46 -6.37
CA TRP A 211 11.84 5.82 -6.07
C TRP A 211 11.36 6.31 -4.70
N ALA A 212 10.12 6.04 -4.34
CA ALA A 212 9.60 6.35 -3.00
C ALA A 212 10.38 5.60 -1.90
N ALA A 213 10.70 4.31 -2.10
CA ALA A 213 11.51 3.55 -1.16
C ALA A 213 12.92 4.12 -1.01
N ARG A 214 13.57 4.53 -2.11
CA ARG A 214 14.89 5.21 -2.08
C ARG A 214 14.81 6.53 -1.31
N ALA A 215 13.78 7.33 -1.54
CA ALA A 215 13.54 8.58 -0.81
C ALA A 215 13.39 8.34 0.70
N VAL A 216 12.55 7.38 1.10
CA VAL A 216 12.34 7.02 2.51
C VAL A 216 13.64 6.55 3.17
N ILE A 217 14.43 5.72 2.50
CA ILE A 217 15.72 5.25 3.02
C ILE A 217 16.67 6.43 3.22
N ALA A 218 16.77 7.35 2.27
CA ALA A 218 17.62 8.54 2.37
C ALA A 218 17.17 9.45 3.53
N VAL A 219 15.88 9.71 3.67
CA VAL A 219 15.33 10.48 4.79
C VAL A 219 15.66 9.82 6.13
N ARG A 220 15.42 8.52 6.28
CA ARG A 220 15.69 7.78 7.53
C ARG A 220 17.17 7.80 7.95
N THR A 221 18.09 7.87 7.02
CA THR A 221 19.52 7.92 7.30
C THR A 221 20.00 9.34 7.63
N SER A 222 19.24 10.37 7.29
CA SER A 222 19.56 11.77 7.59
C SER A 222 19.33 12.11 9.09
N ARG A 223 19.98 13.19 9.56
CA ARG A 223 19.75 13.70 10.93
C ARG A 223 18.31 14.16 11.14
N GLY A 224 17.76 14.89 10.16
CA GLY A 224 16.36 15.35 10.18
C GLY A 224 15.36 14.19 10.21
N GLY A 225 15.62 13.14 9.43
CA GLY A 225 14.77 11.96 9.39
C GLY A 225 14.72 11.21 10.72
N ARG A 226 15.82 11.11 11.45
CA ARG A 226 15.83 10.53 12.81
C ARG A 226 15.00 11.36 13.80
N SER A 227 15.08 12.69 13.73
CA SER A 227 14.26 13.58 14.54
C SER A 227 12.77 13.43 14.20
N PHE A 228 12.44 13.37 12.91
CA PHE A 228 11.08 13.13 12.42
C PHE A 228 10.56 11.75 12.85
N GLU A 229 11.36 10.70 12.78
CA GLU A 229 11.01 9.36 13.25
C GLU A 229 10.68 9.37 14.75
N GLY A 230 11.46 10.09 15.56
CA GLY A 230 11.17 10.31 16.98
C GLY A 230 9.84 11.06 17.21
N TRP A 231 9.52 12.04 16.39
CA TRP A 231 8.22 12.72 16.41
C TRP A 231 7.08 11.78 16.03
N LEU A 232 7.21 10.98 14.98
CA LEU A 232 6.24 9.98 14.57
C LEU A 232 5.92 8.98 15.68
N VAL A 233 6.95 8.47 16.36
CA VAL A 233 6.78 7.52 17.49
C VAL A 233 6.01 8.16 18.63
N ARG A 234 6.29 9.43 18.97
CA ARG A 234 5.55 10.15 20.01
C ARG A 234 4.07 10.35 19.67
N HIS A 235 3.75 10.62 18.40
CA HIS A 235 2.39 10.90 17.93
C HIS A 235 1.70 9.70 17.29
N ARG A 236 2.27 8.48 17.42
CA ARG A 236 1.79 7.27 16.75
C ARG A 236 0.31 6.99 16.93
N HIS A 237 -0.25 7.24 18.14
CA HIS A 237 -1.66 7.00 18.41
C HIS A 237 -2.56 7.93 17.62
N ALA A 238 -2.29 9.24 17.64
CA ALA A 238 -3.06 10.21 16.87
C ALA A 238 -2.98 9.95 15.36
N ILE A 239 -1.78 9.70 14.83
CA ILE A 239 -1.56 9.41 13.41
C ILE A 239 -2.33 8.13 13.02
N THR A 240 -2.27 7.08 13.83
CA THR A 240 -2.97 5.82 13.52
C THR A 240 -4.49 5.98 13.60
N ILE A 241 -5.01 6.75 14.55
CA ILE A 241 -6.45 7.04 14.63
C ILE A 241 -6.90 7.83 13.39
N LEU A 242 -6.15 8.86 12.99
CA LEU A 242 -6.44 9.61 11.77
C LEU A 242 -6.41 8.73 10.52
N ALA A 243 -5.43 7.84 10.41
CA ALA A 243 -5.37 6.87 9.33
C ALA A 243 -6.58 5.90 9.33
N ALA A 244 -7.03 5.47 10.50
CA ALA A 244 -8.18 4.58 10.64
C ALA A 244 -9.53 5.27 10.34
N VAL A 245 -9.63 6.58 10.51
CA VAL A 245 -10.80 7.37 10.13
C VAL A 245 -10.91 7.51 8.60
N GLY A 246 -9.79 7.48 7.87
CA GLY A 246 -9.76 7.71 6.42
C GLY A 246 -10.80 6.93 5.60
N PRO A 247 -10.96 5.61 5.77
CA PRO A 247 -11.93 4.82 5.01
C PRO A 247 -13.37 4.91 5.52
N LEU A 248 -13.62 5.49 6.71
CA LEU A 248 -14.95 5.49 7.32
C LEU A 248 -16.01 6.30 6.57
N PRO A 249 -15.71 7.46 5.95
CA PRO A 249 -16.73 8.17 5.15
C PRO A 249 -17.28 7.30 4.02
N TYR A 250 -16.39 6.57 3.33
CA TYR A 250 -16.81 5.63 2.29
C TYR A 250 -17.69 4.49 2.83
N ALA A 251 -17.29 3.89 3.95
CA ALA A 251 -18.07 2.84 4.60
C ALA A 251 -19.46 3.36 5.01
N LEU A 252 -19.53 4.58 5.57
CA LEU A 252 -20.80 5.20 5.96
C LEU A 252 -21.71 5.40 4.75
N VAL A 253 -21.19 5.94 3.65
CA VAL A 253 -21.94 6.12 2.42
C VAL A 253 -22.50 4.78 1.91
N ARG A 254 -21.68 3.71 1.90
CA ARG A 254 -22.15 2.38 1.47
C ARG A 254 -23.23 1.80 2.36
N THR A 255 -23.26 2.11 3.67
CA THR A 255 -24.36 1.66 4.55
C THR A 255 -25.69 2.35 4.23
N THR A 256 -25.69 3.56 3.66
CA THR A 256 -26.94 4.23 3.25
C THR A 256 -27.66 3.50 2.13
N TRP A 257 -26.98 2.62 1.38
CA TRP A 257 -27.60 1.81 0.32
C TRP A 257 -28.60 0.78 0.85
N LEU A 258 -28.59 0.53 2.17
CA LEU A 258 -29.64 -0.25 2.85
C LEU A 258 -30.88 0.57 3.21
N THR A 259 -30.87 1.88 2.93
CA THR A 259 -31.98 2.79 3.23
C THR A 259 -32.72 3.21 1.95
N PRO A 260 -33.90 3.78 2.05
CA PRO A 260 -34.62 4.34 0.88
C PRO A 260 -33.90 5.54 0.22
N TRP A 261 -32.81 6.06 0.83
CA TRP A 261 -32.08 7.22 0.33
C TRP A 261 -30.58 6.86 0.14
N PRO A 262 -30.23 6.05 -0.87
CA PRO A 262 -28.83 5.67 -1.10
C PRO A 262 -28.03 6.91 -1.55
N LEU A 263 -27.06 7.32 -0.76
CA LEU A 263 -26.14 8.39 -1.12
C LEU A 263 -25.09 7.85 -2.09
N PHE A 264 -24.81 8.60 -3.18
CA PHE A 264 -23.80 8.24 -4.19
C PHE A 264 -23.95 6.80 -4.71
N GLY A 265 -25.16 6.29 -4.71
CA GLY A 265 -25.51 5.01 -5.32
C GLY A 265 -25.79 5.17 -6.82
N PRO A 266 -25.80 4.08 -7.57
CA PRO A 266 -26.33 4.07 -8.91
C PRO A 266 -27.81 4.44 -8.91
N SER A 267 -28.34 4.80 -10.07
CA SER A 267 -29.78 5.02 -10.26
C SER A 267 -30.57 3.77 -9.88
N ALA A 268 -31.85 3.95 -9.54
CA ALA A 268 -32.69 2.86 -9.00
C ALA A 268 -32.80 1.65 -9.97
N ASP A 269 -32.71 1.89 -11.26
CA ASP A 269 -32.70 0.88 -12.32
C ASP A 269 -31.40 0.06 -12.39
N LEU A 270 -30.29 0.62 -11.91
CA LEU A 270 -28.97 -0.02 -11.84
C LEU A 270 -28.67 -0.62 -10.46
N MET A 271 -29.55 -0.42 -9.48
CA MET A 271 -29.40 -0.98 -8.13
C MET A 271 -29.87 -2.43 -8.09
N THR A 272 -29.10 -3.32 -8.70
CA THR A 272 -29.36 -4.76 -8.63
C THR A 272 -28.91 -5.36 -7.28
N PRO A 273 -29.39 -6.56 -6.90
CA PRO A 273 -28.91 -7.26 -5.70
C PRO A 273 -27.40 -7.43 -5.65
N GLU A 274 -26.78 -7.70 -6.80
CA GLU A 274 -25.33 -7.89 -6.95
C GLU A 274 -24.58 -6.57 -6.74
N THR A 275 -25.10 -5.48 -7.31
CA THR A 275 -24.56 -4.13 -7.12
C THR A 275 -24.63 -3.73 -5.63
N LEU A 276 -25.76 -3.99 -4.98
CA LEU A 276 -25.94 -3.73 -3.55
C LEU A 276 -24.94 -4.58 -2.73
N ALA A 277 -24.87 -5.88 -2.99
CA ALA A 277 -23.97 -6.79 -2.28
C ALA A 277 -22.50 -6.37 -2.44
N THR A 278 -22.08 -6.02 -3.66
CA THR A 278 -20.72 -5.53 -3.94
C THR A 278 -20.43 -4.23 -3.20
N GLY A 279 -21.38 -3.28 -3.22
CA GLY A 279 -21.22 -2.02 -2.48
C GLY A 279 -21.07 -2.22 -0.98
N LEU A 280 -21.87 -3.11 -0.38
CA LEU A 280 -21.80 -3.44 1.05
C LEU A 280 -20.52 -4.22 1.39
N LEU A 281 -20.06 -5.11 0.51
CA LEU A 281 -18.78 -5.82 0.67
C LEU A 281 -17.61 -4.84 0.70
N LEU A 282 -17.56 -3.90 -0.23
CA LEU A 282 -16.54 -2.85 -0.28
C LEU A 282 -16.61 -1.92 0.95
N GLY A 283 -17.83 -1.55 1.38
CA GLY A 283 -18.02 -0.79 2.61
C GLY A 283 -17.54 -1.53 3.86
N SER A 284 -17.85 -2.82 3.97
CA SER A 284 -17.36 -3.67 5.07
C SER A 284 -15.84 -3.85 5.02
N GLY A 285 -15.26 -3.95 3.83
CA GLY A 285 -13.81 -3.94 3.61
C GLY A 285 -13.14 -2.66 4.13
N ALA A 286 -13.77 -1.50 3.92
CA ALA A 286 -13.31 -0.22 4.45
C ALA A 286 -13.34 -0.18 5.99
N VAL A 287 -14.39 -0.72 6.63
CA VAL A 287 -14.44 -0.91 8.09
C VAL A 287 -13.33 -1.86 8.54
N GLY A 288 -13.14 -2.97 7.83
CA GLY A 288 -12.04 -3.92 8.09
C GLY A 288 -10.67 -3.27 8.02
N ALA A 289 -10.44 -2.40 7.02
CA ALA A 289 -9.21 -1.62 6.88
C ALA A 289 -8.99 -0.68 8.07
N SER A 290 -10.05 -0.01 8.56
CA SER A 290 -9.99 0.80 9.79
C SER A 290 -9.58 -0.03 11.00
N ILE A 291 -10.21 -1.18 11.20
CA ILE A 291 -9.91 -2.10 12.31
C ILE A 291 -8.45 -2.58 12.22
N LEU A 292 -8.01 -3.02 11.04
CA LEU A 292 -6.63 -3.48 10.81
C LEU A 292 -5.62 -2.36 11.07
N THR A 293 -5.93 -1.12 10.67
CA THR A 293 -5.10 0.06 10.93
C THR A 293 -4.97 0.32 12.43
N LEU A 294 -6.05 0.24 13.20
CA LEU A 294 -6.01 0.35 14.65
C LEU A 294 -5.15 -0.73 15.31
N GLY A 295 -4.96 -1.88 14.67
CA GLY A 295 -4.02 -2.90 15.10
C GLY A 295 -2.59 -2.42 15.29
N LEU A 296 -2.17 -1.36 14.58
CA LEU A 296 -0.83 -0.77 14.74
C LEU A 296 -0.59 -0.15 16.14
N ILE A 297 -1.66 0.16 16.89
CA ILE A 297 -1.59 0.70 18.26
C ILE A 297 -2.23 -0.23 19.32
N LEU A 298 -3.04 -1.20 18.91
CA LEU A 298 -3.72 -2.12 19.80
C LEU A 298 -2.85 -3.35 20.15
N PRO A 299 -3.12 -4.01 21.30
CA PRO A 299 -2.31 -5.14 21.77
C PRO A 299 -2.19 -6.30 20.78
N TRP A 300 -3.23 -6.57 19.98
CA TRP A 300 -3.25 -7.66 19.02
C TRP A 300 -2.35 -7.42 17.79
N GLY A 301 -1.98 -6.19 17.49
CA GLY A 301 -0.94 -5.88 16.50
C GLY A 301 0.49 -6.10 17.00
N VAL A 302 0.66 -6.34 18.32
CA VAL A 302 1.96 -6.63 18.94
C VAL A 302 2.10 -8.09 19.29
N ARG A 303 1.01 -8.71 19.80
CA ARG A 303 0.94 -10.13 20.15
C ARG A 303 -0.36 -10.71 19.63
N PHE A 304 -0.28 -11.89 19.04
CA PHE A 304 -1.48 -12.61 18.59
C PHE A 304 -2.45 -12.85 19.76
N PRO A 305 -3.76 -12.67 19.56
CA PRO A 305 -4.77 -12.96 20.56
C PRO A 305 -4.64 -14.38 21.12
N LYS A 306 -4.84 -14.56 22.43
CA LYS A 306 -4.64 -15.86 23.11
C LYS A 306 -5.56 -16.97 22.59
N TRP A 307 -6.72 -16.61 22.03
CA TRP A 307 -7.68 -17.54 21.45
C TRP A 307 -7.23 -18.16 20.12
N MET A 308 -6.17 -17.60 19.48
CA MET A 308 -5.65 -18.16 18.23
C MET A 308 -4.89 -19.45 18.46
N PRO A 309 -5.26 -20.57 17.78
CA PRO A 309 -4.57 -21.85 17.92
C PRO A 309 -3.10 -21.72 17.48
N ARG A 310 -2.15 -22.28 18.25
CA ARG A 310 -0.70 -22.39 17.99
C ARG A 310 0.10 -21.10 17.94
N ILE A 311 -0.49 -19.94 17.66
CA ILE A 311 0.20 -18.65 17.56
C ILE A 311 -0.23 -17.70 18.67
N GLY A 312 -1.30 -18.02 19.42
CA GLY A 312 -1.83 -17.18 20.49
C GLY A 312 -0.74 -16.81 21.51
N GLY A 313 -0.68 -15.51 21.84
CA GLY A 313 0.31 -14.94 22.76
C GLY A 313 1.71 -14.74 22.18
N ARG A 314 2.03 -15.29 21.00
CA ARG A 314 3.33 -15.07 20.33
C ARG A 314 3.44 -13.64 19.80
N PRO A 315 4.65 -13.06 19.74
CA PRO A 315 4.85 -11.75 19.15
C PRO A 315 4.50 -11.77 17.65
N VAL A 316 3.76 -10.76 17.18
CA VAL A 316 3.48 -10.57 15.76
C VAL A 316 4.79 -10.15 15.07
N PRO A 317 5.25 -10.83 14.00
CA PRO A 317 6.40 -10.37 13.23
C PRO A 317 6.11 -9.00 12.59
N THR A 318 7.01 -8.05 12.75
CA THR A 318 6.81 -6.67 12.21
C THR A 318 6.44 -6.63 10.73
N PRO A 319 7.04 -7.46 9.83
CA PRO A 319 6.67 -7.45 8.41
C PRO A 319 5.21 -7.81 8.13
N VAL A 320 4.56 -8.59 9.00
CA VAL A 320 3.14 -9.00 8.83
C VAL A 320 2.20 -7.79 8.84
N ALA A 321 2.52 -6.76 9.60
CA ALA A 321 1.75 -5.51 9.60
C ALA A 321 2.32 -4.47 8.63
N VAL A 322 3.65 -4.38 8.52
CA VAL A 322 4.33 -3.32 7.75
C VAL A 322 4.18 -3.54 6.25
N VAL A 323 4.34 -4.76 5.75
CA VAL A 323 4.31 -5.01 4.30
C VAL A 323 2.92 -4.75 3.71
N PRO A 324 1.83 -5.34 4.23
CA PRO A 324 0.49 -5.04 3.70
C PRO A 324 0.10 -3.57 3.90
N GLY A 325 0.47 -2.98 5.04
CA GLY A 325 0.18 -1.57 5.32
C GLY A 325 0.88 -0.61 4.36
N LEU A 326 2.15 -0.86 4.02
CA LEU A 326 2.87 -0.05 3.02
C LEU A 326 2.32 -0.27 1.61
N LEU A 327 1.97 -1.49 1.24
CA LEU A 327 1.36 -1.77 -0.06
C LEU A 327 0.02 -1.01 -0.20
N ALA A 328 -0.85 -1.13 0.80
CA ALA A 328 -2.12 -0.39 0.80
C ALA A 328 -1.91 1.13 0.75
N ALA A 329 -1.03 1.68 1.60
CA ALA A 329 -0.71 3.10 1.60
C ALA A 329 -0.18 3.57 0.23
N SER A 330 0.67 2.77 -0.41
CA SER A 330 1.23 3.08 -1.73
C SER A 330 0.16 3.13 -2.81
N VAL A 331 -0.74 2.15 -2.85
CA VAL A 331 -1.89 2.13 -3.77
C VAL A 331 -2.74 3.38 -3.58
N LEU A 332 -3.11 3.69 -2.33
CA LEU A 332 -3.92 4.87 -2.02
C LEU A 332 -3.23 6.19 -2.42
N CYS A 333 -1.92 6.32 -2.16
CA CYS A 333 -1.15 7.51 -2.55
C CYS A 333 -1.04 7.67 -4.08
N ILE A 334 -0.81 6.57 -4.80
CA ILE A 334 -0.68 6.59 -6.26
C ILE A 334 -2.00 6.95 -6.92
N SER A 335 -3.12 6.48 -6.38
CA SER A 335 -4.45 6.76 -6.90
C SER A 335 -5.02 8.11 -6.42
N ALA A 336 -4.35 8.79 -5.51
CA ALA A 336 -4.85 10.07 -4.97
C ALA A 336 -4.83 11.20 -6.03
N ALA A 337 -3.79 11.28 -6.85
CA ALA A 337 -3.68 12.34 -7.86
C ALA A 337 -4.75 12.24 -8.95
N PRO A 338 -4.95 11.10 -9.64
CA PRO A 338 -6.03 10.97 -10.61
C PRO A 338 -7.42 11.18 -9.97
N MET A 339 -7.62 10.74 -8.71
CA MET A 339 -8.88 10.99 -8.00
C MET A 339 -9.17 12.47 -7.78
N LEU A 340 -8.14 13.29 -7.53
CA LEU A 340 -8.27 14.74 -7.43
C LEU A 340 -8.52 15.41 -8.79
N MET A 341 -8.14 14.74 -9.89
CA MET A 341 -8.16 15.26 -11.25
C MET A 341 -9.35 14.76 -12.08
N ILE A 342 -10.29 13.98 -11.48
CA ILE A 342 -11.48 13.51 -12.19
C ILE A 342 -12.29 14.71 -12.67
N GLY A 343 -12.16 15.02 -13.97
CA GLY A 343 -12.86 16.11 -14.63
C GLY A 343 -14.33 15.81 -14.97
N ASP A 344 -14.72 14.54 -14.99
CA ASP A 344 -16.06 14.06 -15.37
C ASP A 344 -17.07 14.03 -14.21
N ALA A 345 -16.73 14.61 -13.08
CA ALA A 345 -17.63 14.66 -11.91
C ALA A 345 -18.86 15.60 -12.10
N GLY A 346 -19.20 15.99 -13.31
CA GLY A 346 -20.34 16.84 -13.61
C GLY A 346 -20.20 18.29 -13.08
N SER A 347 -19.72 18.45 -11.86
CA SER A 347 -19.45 19.76 -11.26
C SER A 347 -18.25 19.69 -10.29
N VAL A 348 -17.67 20.85 -9.98
CA VAL A 348 -16.63 20.98 -8.95
C VAL A 348 -17.15 20.50 -7.58
N ALA A 349 -18.42 20.71 -7.29
CA ALA A 349 -19.04 20.27 -6.04
C ALA A 349 -19.04 18.72 -5.95
N ASP A 350 -19.37 18.02 -7.03
CA ASP A 350 -19.36 16.56 -7.09
C ASP A 350 -17.95 16.00 -6.91
N ALA A 351 -16.94 16.63 -7.54
CA ALA A 351 -15.55 16.27 -7.36
C ALA A 351 -15.07 16.44 -5.90
N VAL A 352 -15.45 17.55 -5.25
CA VAL A 352 -15.14 17.79 -3.83
C VAL A 352 -15.80 16.74 -2.95
N VAL A 353 -17.07 16.47 -3.17
CA VAL A 353 -17.82 15.47 -2.39
C VAL A 353 -17.24 14.08 -2.56
N LEU A 354 -16.89 13.67 -3.79
CA LEU A 354 -16.24 12.39 -4.07
C LEU A 354 -14.92 12.26 -3.30
N ASN A 355 -14.10 13.31 -3.30
CA ASN A 355 -12.84 13.36 -2.57
C ASN A 355 -13.00 13.45 -1.03
N LEU A 356 -14.16 13.82 -0.52
CA LEU A 356 -14.48 13.75 0.90
C LEU A 356 -15.00 12.35 1.30
N VAL A 357 -15.75 11.70 0.42
CA VAL A 357 -16.24 10.34 0.63
C VAL A 357 -15.11 9.32 0.54
N LEU A 358 -14.21 9.48 -0.41
CA LEU A 358 -13.05 8.62 -0.58
C LEU A 358 -11.76 9.46 -0.53
N PRO A 359 -11.31 9.88 0.67
CA PRO A 359 -10.24 10.85 0.84
C PRO A 359 -8.85 10.19 0.67
N LEU A 360 -8.53 9.72 -0.53
CA LEU A 360 -7.27 9.02 -0.82
C LEU A 360 -6.04 9.89 -0.53
N TRP A 361 -6.14 11.19 -0.84
CA TRP A 361 -5.12 12.21 -0.60
C TRP A 361 -4.77 12.36 0.90
N PHE A 362 -5.69 12.02 1.78
CA PHE A 362 -5.51 12.03 3.23
C PHE A 362 -5.19 10.63 3.77
N TRP A 363 -5.99 9.63 3.40
CA TRP A 363 -5.90 8.27 3.94
C TRP A 363 -4.56 7.61 3.60
N GLY A 364 -4.11 7.68 2.33
CA GLY A 364 -2.84 7.08 1.89
C GLY A 364 -1.63 7.58 2.70
N PRO A 365 -1.36 8.90 2.72
CA PRO A 365 -0.27 9.47 3.51
C PRO A 365 -0.37 9.18 5.01
N MET A 366 -1.57 9.29 5.61
CA MET A 366 -1.74 8.98 7.04
C MET A 366 -1.45 7.52 7.36
N LEU A 367 -1.87 6.59 6.49
CA LEU A 367 -1.56 5.17 6.64
C LEU A 367 -0.06 4.90 6.50
N ALA A 368 0.61 5.53 5.53
CA ALA A 368 2.07 5.42 5.38
C ALA A 368 2.81 5.88 6.64
N LEU A 369 2.42 7.02 7.19
CA LEU A 369 3.00 7.55 8.43
C LEU A 369 2.71 6.67 9.64
N ALA A 370 1.49 6.11 9.75
CA ALA A 370 1.12 5.18 10.82
C ALA A 370 1.95 3.90 10.79
N VAL A 371 2.13 3.32 9.60
CA VAL A 371 2.96 2.12 9.39
C VAL A 371 4.43 2.41 9.69
N TRP A 372 4.94 3.57 9.27
CA TRP A 372 6.30 4.00 9.59
C TRP A 372 6.50 4.18 11.10
N ALA A 373 5.60 4.88 11.78
CA ALA A 373 5.63 5.06 13.22
C ALA A 373 5.63 3.71 13.98
N TYR A 374 4.79 2.77 13.55
CA TYR A 374 4.76 1.41 14.10
C TYR A 374 6.08 0.67 13.88
N ALA A 375 6.64 0.71 12.66
CA ALA A 375 7.91 0.05 12.34
C ALA A 375 9.07 0.62 13.17
N ALA A 376 9.15 1.94 13.31
CA ALA A 376 10.17 2.63 14.11
C ALA A 376 10.06 2.27 15.59
N TRP A 377 8.83 2.33 16.14
CA TRP A 377 8.58 1.95 17.53
C TRP A 377 8.94 0.49 17.83
N ARG A 378 8.59 -0.44 16.92
CA ARG A 378 8.94 -1.87 17.05
C ARG A 378 10.45 -2.11 16.93
N GLY A 379 11.17 -1.32 16.14
CA GLY A 379 12.63 -1.33 16.04
C GLY A 379 13.28 -0.93 17.36
N ALA A 380 12.93 0.23 17.88
CA ALA A 380 13.46 0.73 19.15
C ALA A 380 13.21 -0.22 20.33
N ALA A 381 12.02 -0.85 20.38
CA ALA A 381 11.71 -1.83 21.42
C ALA A 381 12.57 -3.11 21.35
N ARG A 382 12.99 -3.54 20.15
CA ARG A 382 13.90 -4.68 19.96
C ARG A 382 15.32 -4.35 20.41
N ASP A 383 15.81 -3.17 20.05
CA ASP A 383 17.14 -2.71 20.42
C ASP A 383 17.25 -2.61 21.95
N ALA A 384 16.26 -2.02 22.62
CA ALA A 384 16.19 -1.96 24.07
C ALA A 384 16.20 -3.36 24.74
N ALA A 385 15.49 -4.34 24.17
CA ALA A 385 15.48 -5.72 24.66
C ALA A 385 16.83 -6.43 24.46
N GLY A 386 17.51 -6.18 23.33
CA GLY A 386 18.84 -6.73 23.03
C GLY A 386 19.91 -6.23 24.00
N TRP A 387 19.88 -4.96 24.35
CA TRP A 387 20.80 -4.38 25.37
C TRP A 387 20.59 -4.98 26.76
N GLY A 388 19.37 -5.31 27.13
CA GLY A 388 19.06 -5.93 28.43
C GLY A 388 19.62 -7.36 28.58
N VAL A 389 19.76 -8.09 27.51
CA VAL A 389 20.36 -9.45 27.51
C VAL A 389 21.88 -9.38 27.61
N SER A 390 22.53 -8.47 26.86
CA SER A 390 23.98 -8.28 26.91
C SER A 390 24.48 -7.79 28.28
N ALA A 391 23.74 -6.89 28.92
CA ALA A 391 24.10 -6.38 30.25
C ALA A 391 23.96 -7.41 31.38
N ARG A 392 23.15 -8.47 31.21
CA ARG A 392 23.04 -9.57 32.19
C ARG A 392 24.15 -10.59 32.07
N THR A 393 24.66 -10.84 30.86
CA THR A 393 25.76 -11.80 30.63
C THR A 393 27.10 -11.27 31.12
N THR A 394 27.32 -9.96 31.15
CA THR A 394 28.55 -9.34 31.68
C THR A 394 28.58 -9.20 33.22
N ARG A 395 27.49 -9.49 33.96
CA ARG A 395 27.48 -9.48 35.44
C ARG A 395 27.66 -10.87 36.07
N VAL A 396 27.83 -11.93 35.31
CA VAL A 396 27.99 -13.31 35.81
C VAL A 396 29.39 -13.86 35.50
N SER A 397 30.28 -13.04 34.98
CA SER A 397 31.72 -13.30 34.87
C SER A 397 32.50 -12.34 35.83
#